data_fd9cd1d2df87dcd6e950d9851011ade8
#
_entry.id   fd9cd1d2df87dcd6e950d9851011ade8
#
_cell.length_a   1.000
_cell.length_b   1.000
_cell.length_c   1.000
_cell.angle_alpha   90.00
_cell.angle_beta   90.00
_cell.angle_gamma   90.00
#
_symmetry.space_group_name_H-M   'P 1'
#
loop_
_entity.id
_entity.type
_entity.pdbx_description
1 polymer ?
#
loop_
_entity_poly.entity_id
_entity_poly.type
_entity_poly.pdbx_seq_one_letter_code
_entity_poly.pdbx_strand_id
1 'polypeptide(L)'
;MTSGTNKNLNMTSGVSISEMHGHAPAAAKDTWIFNAEATSTLLIAAWYIFGVYITLGIIPKNAFYEWGAHWVIPFLLGVFYLGAGYLYQRHQCVTSLKSSAAYLKREVIVLLTPFIAFLVFTLLATSVASLQPGLVESGLATGEPGFTLPNLMHALFIHPVGPVGYFIILLGIYVITHTPQTKRGMWTLFACALVAKMVAIILTDLGVAAHAPYYLLGIMDNWIWFALGIALCAFDTPKLLRQPALAAGLTVAFFVLAALLLTFNMAEATLLSLLTLLGLLALYSLSTARFLRGNQIRFYGFVARYTMAIWLMHQILSVLVFCGLYALGFHAGGVFETVWVPVNAIACLIACYPLPVFVMWVLSHIGKLGFIVYPSRYLPASFGK
;
A
#
# COMPACT_ATOMS: atom_id res chain seq x y z
N MET A 1 -24.57 23.34 37.03
CA MET A 1 -23.44 22.43 37.23
C MET A 1 -23.36 21.54 35.98
N THR A 2 -22.65 21.99 34.96
CA THR A 2 -22.46 21.27 33.72
C THR A 2 -21.10 20.59 33.79
N SER A 3 -21.13 19.27 33.96
CA SER A 3 -19.96 18.39 33.93
C SER A 3 -19.35 18.40 32.52
N GLY A 4 -18.27 19.16 32.35
CA GLY A 4 -17.43 19.10 31.18
C GLY A 4 -16.67 17.80 31.18
N THR A 5 -17.10 16.84 30.37
CA THR A 5 -16.32 15.65 30.03
C THR A 5 -15.13 16.08 29.23
N ASN A 6 -14.00 16.24 29.89
CA ASN A 6 -12.68 16.38 29.31
C ASN A 6 -12.38 15.07 28.53
N LYS A 7 -12.73 15.04 27.24
CA LYS A 7 -12.21 14.04 26.31
C LYS A 7 -10.73 14.33 26.14
N ASN A 8 -9.91 13.71 26.98
CA ASN A 8 -8.49 13.52 26.70
C ASN A 8 -8.38 12.84 25.33
N LEU A 9 -8.21 13.65 24.30
CA LEU A 9 -7.70 13.23 23.01
C LEU A 9 -6.30 12.66 23.25
N ASN A 10 -6.23 11.38 23.58
CA ASN A 10 -4.99 10.63 23.43
C ASN A 10 -4.63 10.71 21.94
N MET A 11 -3.88 11.75 21.60
CA MET A 11 -3.27 11.95 20.28
C MET A 11 -2.20 10.88 20.08
N THR A 12 -2.62 9.65 19.82
CA THR A 12 -1.72 8.64 19.27
C THR A 12 -1.45 9.05 17.82
N SER A 13 -0.23 9.43 17.56
CA SER A 13 0.24 10.13 16.36
C SER A 13 0.32 9.32 15.07
N GLY A 14 -0.23 8.12 15.02
CA GLY A 14 -0.24 7.26 13.82
C GLY A 14 -1.65 6.76 13.50
N VAL A 15 -1.91 6.47 12.23
CA VAL A 15 -3.14 5.84 11.73
C VAL A 15 -2.74 4.75 10.74
N SER A 16 -3.31 3.55 10.89
CA SER A 16 -3.20 2.49 9.89
C SER A 16 -4.01 2.86 8.65
N ILE A 17 -3.72 2.23 7.51
CA ILE A 17 -4.50 2.44 6.29
C ILE A 17 -5.97 2.08 6.52
N SER A 18 -6.25 1.02 7.27
CA SER A 18 -7.61 0.62 7.65
C SER A 18 -8.31 1.65 8.55
N GLU A 19 -7.58 2.33 9.44
CA GLU A 19 -8.12 3.40 10.30
C GLU A 19 -8.38 4.69 9.53
N MET A 20 -7.70 4.93 8.40
CA MET A 20 -8.01 6.07 7.52
C MET A 20 -9.46 6.06 7.07
N HIS A 21 -10.03 4.89 6.85
CA HIS A 21 -11.44 4.74 6.48
C HIS A 21 -12.39 5.00 7.67
N GLY A 22 -11.88 5.51 8.81
CA GLY A 22 -12.66 5.90 9.98
C GLY A 22 -13.31 4.74 10.72
N HIS A 23 -12.77 3.57 10.54
CA HIS A 23 -13.16 2.40 11.28
C HIS A 23 -12.48 2.45 12.66
N ALA A 24 -13.29 2.40 13.73
CA ALA A 24 -12.78 2.37 15.09
C ALA A 24 -11.77 1.22 15.27
N PRO A 25 -10.81 1.35 16.23
CA PRO A 25 -9.84 0.30 16.47
C PRO A 25 -10.58 -1.04 16.64
N ALA A 26 -10.15 -1.99 15.85
CA ALA A 26 -10.81 -3.25 15.64
C ALA A 26 -11.08 -3.99 16.94
N ALA A 27 -12.25 -4.58 17.04
CA ALA A 27 -12.47 -5.67 17.98
C ALA A 27 -11.34 -6.71 17.80
N ALA A 28 -10.99 -7.45 18.86
CA ALA A 28 -9.90 -8.44 18.83
C ALA A 28 -9.97 -9.44 17.65
N LYS A 29 -11.10 -9.52 16.95
CA LYS A 29 -11.30 -10.33 15.74
C LYS A 29 -10.61 -9.79 14.48
N ASP A 30 -10.27 -8.49 14.41
CA ASP A 30 -9.79 -7.82 13.20
C ASP A 30 -8.28 -7.49 13.28
N THR A 31 -7.60 -7.91 14.36
CA THR A 31 -6.15 -7.68 14.57
C THR A 31 -5.29 -8.28 13.46
N TRP A 32 -5.78 -9.29 12.75
CA TRP A 32 -5.09 -9.89 11.64
C TRP A 32 -4.82 -8.89 10.49
N ILE A 33 -5.75 -7.95 10.25
CA ILE A 33 -5.61 -6.93 9.20
C ILE A 33 -4.38 -6.06 9.52
N PHE A 34 -4.29 -5.57 10.75
CA PHE A 34 -3.15 -4.75 11.18
C PHE A 34 -1.83 -5.49 11.08
N ASN A 35 -1.81 -6.79 11.42
CA ASN A 35 -0.62 -7.61 11.30
C ASN A 35 -0.24 -7.81 9.82
N ALA A 36 -1.22 -8.05 8.94
CA ALA A 36 -1.00 -8.24 7.52
C ALA A 36 -0.53 -6.93 6.84
N GLU A 37 -1.19 -5.80 7.14
CA GLU A 37 -0.81 -4.48 6.62
C GLU A 37 0.60 -4.06 7.10
N ALA A 38 0.91 -4.29 8.38
CA ALA A 38 2.25 -4.00 8.92
C ALA A 38 3.33 -4.84 8.22
N THR A 39 3.08 -6.14 8.03
CA THR A 39 4.00 -7.02 7.31
C THR A 39 4.20 -6.53 5.87
N SER A 40 3.11 -6.22 5.15
CA SER A 40 3.19 -5.74 3.77
C SER A 40 3.93 -4.42 3.67
N THR A 41 3.69 -3.47 4.56
CA THR A 41 4.39 -2.18 4.58
C THR A 41 5.89 -2.35 4.80
N LEU A 42 6.29 -3.19 5.75
CA LEU A 42 7.71 -3.47 5.99
C LEU A 42 8.37 -4.11 4.77
N LEU A 43 7.67 -5.05 4.11
CA LEU A 43 8.19 -5.72 2.91
C LEU A 43 8.25 -4.78 1.70
N ILE A 44 7.28 -3.89 1.51
CA ILE A 44 7.32 -2.88 0.44
C ILE A 44 8.54 -1.96 0.61
N ALA A 45 8.75 -1.44 1.82
CA ALA A 45 9.90 -0.60 2.09
C ALA A 45 11.23 -1.38 1.95
N ALA A 46 11.29 -2.64 2.42
CA ALA A 46 12.46 -3.50 2.22
C ALA A 46 12.74 -3.77 0.74
N TRP A 47 11.70 -4.02 -0.06
CA TRP A 47 11.84 -4.20 -1.50
C TRP A 47 12.37 -2.94 -2.20
N TYR A 48 11.86 -1.77 -1.81
CA TYR A 48 12.35 -0.49 -2.30
C TYR A 48 13.83 -0.28 -1.94
N ILE A 49 14.23 -0.53 -0.68
CA ILE A 49 15.62 -0.45 -0.23
C ILE A 49 16.52 -1.37 -1.06
N PHE A 50 16.06 -2.59 -1.31
CA PHE A 50 16.79 -3.56 -2.13
C PHE A 50 17.02 -3.03 -3.56
N GLY A 51 16.00 -2.42 -4.16
CA GLY A 51 16.10 -1.76 -5.46
C GLY A 51 17.10 -0.60 -5.46
N VAL A 52 17.06 0.25 -4.44
CA VAL A 52 18.01 1.35 -4.28
C VAL A 52 19.45 0.83 -4.15
N TYR A 53 19.67 -0.24 -3.39
CA TYR A 53 21.02 -0.81 -3.23
C TYR A 53 21.56 -1.38 -4.55
N ILE A 54 20.70 -2.00 -5.37
CA ILE A 54 21.08 -2.45 -6.72
C ILE A 54 21.40 -1.25 -7.62
N THR A 55 20.56 -0.22 -7.59
CA THR A 55 20.73 0.98 -8.42
C THR A 55 22.01 1.74 -8.07
N LEU A 56 22.36 1.80 -6.79
CA LEU A 56 23.64 2.38 -6.32
C LEU A 56 24.86 1.47 -6.53
N GLY A 57 24.68 0.24 -7.00
CA GLY A 57 25.78 -0.72 -7.13
C GLY A 57 26.32 -1.28 -5.80
N ILE A 58 25.60 -1.09 -4.69
CA ILE A 58 25.94 -1.67 -3.38
C ILE A 58 25.74 -3.19 -3.41
N ILE A 59 24.69 -3.64 -4.11
CA ILE A 59 24.39 -5.04 -4.35
C ILE A 59 24.34 -5.28 -5.86
N PRO A 60 24.91 -6.37 -6.40
CA PRO A 60 24.84 -6.67 -7.80
C PRO A 60 23.39 -6.99 -8.23
N LYS A 61 23.05 -6.68 -9.49
CA LYS A 61 21.81 -7.13 -10.10
C LYS A 61 21.68 -8.64 -10.01
N ASN A 62 20.49 -9.13 -9.69
CA ASN A 62 20.24 -10.56 -9.55
C ASN A 62 18.84 -10.91 -10.07
N ALA A 63 18.70 -12.17 -10.53
CA ALA A 63 17.45 -12.68 -11.08
C ALA A 63 16.25 -12.60 -10.12
N PHE A 64 16.51 -12.73 -8.81
CA PHE A 64 15.45 -12.63 -7.81
C PHE A 64 14.79 -11.24 -7.81
N TYR A 65 15.58 -10.17 -7.89
CA TYR A 65 15.05 -8.81 -7.92
C TYR A 65 14.32 -8.53 -9.25
N GLU A 66 14.92 -8.94 -10.37
CA GLU A 66 14.33 -8.73 -11.70
C GLU A 66 12.98 -9.45 -11.83
N TRP A 67 12.93 -10.73 -11.47
CA TRP A 67 11.68 -11.47 -11.46
C TRP A 67 10.67 -10.93 -10.45
N GLY A 68 11.13 -10.63 -9.23
CA GLY A 68 10.28 -10.16 -8.14
C GLY A 68 9.64 -8.80 -8.42
N ALA A 69 10.23 -7.96 -9.26
CA ALA A 69 9.64 -6.69 -9.67
C ALA A 69 8.26 -6.86 -10.32
N HIS A 70 7.99 -7.99 -10.98
CA HIS A 70 6.70 -8.26 -11.61
C HIS A 70 5.61 -8.66 -10.62
N TRP A 71 5.98 -9.13 -9.43
CA TRP A 71 5.01 -9.76 -8.53
C TRP A 71 4.98 -9.19 -7.11
N VAL A 72 6.12 -8.85 -6.51
CA VAL A 72 6.19 -8.51 -5.07
C VAL A 72 5.28 -7.33 -4.72
N ILE A 73 5.32 -6.25 -5.50
CA ILE A 73 4.50 -5.06 -5.22
C ILE A 73 3.00 -5.34 -5.44
N PRO A 74 2.56 -5.96 -6.57
CA PRO A 74 1.15 -6.33 -6.74
C PRO A 74 0.61 -7.23 -5.62
N PHE A 75 1.39 -8.23 -5.17
CA PHE A 75 1.02 -9.07 -4.04
C PHE A 75 0.84 -8.27 -2.75
N LEU A 76 1.83 -7.45 -2.40
CA LEU A 76 1.79 -6.67 -1.16
C LEU A 76 0.68 -5.63 -1.15
N LEU A 77 0.38 -5.01 -2.31
CA LEU A 77 -0.78 -4.13 -2.48
C LEU A 77 -2.10 -4.91 -2.38
N GLY A 78 -2.15 -6.14 -2.86
CA GLY A 78 -3.31 -7.03 -2.73
C GLY A 78 -3.76 -7.22 -1.28
N VAL A 79 -2.83 -7.19 -0.32
CA VAL A 79 -3.14 -7.25 1.13
C VAL A 79 -3.99 -6.06 1.58
N PHE A 80 -3.68 -4.85 1.12
CA PHE A 80 -4.45 -3.65 1.48
C PHE A 80 -5.85 -3.66 0.88
N TYR A 81 -6.01 -4.12 -0.37
CA TYR A 81 -7.33 -4.29 -0.97
C TYR A 81 -8.15 -5.37 -0.27
N LEU A 82 -7.51 -6.48 0.13
CA LEU A 82 -8.14 -7.54 0.91
C LEU A 82 -8.65 -7.01 2.27
N GLY A 83 -7.80 -6.28 3.00
CA GLY A 83 -8.14 -5.65 4.28
C GLY A 83 -9.28 -4.64 4.14
N ALA A 84 -9.20 -3.76 3.13
CA ALA A 84 -10.24 -2.78 2.83
C ALA A 84 -11.60 -3.45 2.51
N GLY A 85 -11.60 -4.50 1.69
CA GLY A 85 -12.81 -5.26 1.36
C GLY A 85 -13.44 -5.97 2.56
N TYR A 86 -12.61 -6.55 3.43
CA TYR A 86 -13.06 -7.17 4.68
C TYR A 86 -13.74 -6.14 5.59
N LEU A 87 -13.14 -4.98 5.82
CA LEU A 87 -13.70 -3.92 6.65
C LEU A 87 -14.95 -3.30 6.03
N TYR A 88 -14.97 -3.14 4.71
CA TYR A 88 -16.14 -2.66 3.98
C TYR A 88 -17.38 -3.54 4.21
N GLN A 89 -17.24 -4.86 4.16
CA GLN A 89 -18.30 -5.81 4.49
C GLN A 89 -18.62 -5.80 5.99
N ARG A 90 -17.59 -5.74 6.83
CA ARG A 90 -17.72 -5.77 8.30
C ARG A 90 -18.58 -4.63 8.83
N HIS A 91 -18.41 -3.44 8.26
CA HIS A 91 -19.11 -2.23 8.66
C HIS A 91 -20.38 -1.97 7.84
N GLN A 92 -20.71 -2.84 6.86
CA GLN A 92 -21.90 -2.69 6.01
C GLN A 92 -21.97 -1.28 5.39
N CYS A 93 -20.85 -0.80 4.84
CA CYS A 93 -20.67 0.61 4.47
C CYS A 93 -21.70 1.11 3.46
N VAL A 94 -22.13 0.28 2.52
CA VAL A 94 -23.04 0.66 1.43
C VAL A 94 -24.15 -0.38 1.23
N THR A 95 -25.32 -0.11 1.77
CA THR A 95 -26.49 -1.00 1.67
C THR A 95 -27.61 -0.44 0.79
N SER A 96 -27.51 0.83 0.38
CA SER A 96 -28.48 1.52 -0.47
C SER A 96 -27.79 2.62 -1.29
N LEU A 97 -28.46 3.12 -2.34
CA LEU A 97 -27.94 4.25 -3.14
C LEU A 97 -27.68 5.50 -2.29
N LYS A 98 -28.53 5.78 -1.30
CA LYS A 98 -28.34 6.92 -0.39
C LYS A 98 -27.10 6.73 0.48
N SER A 99 -26.90 5.55 1.05
CA SER A 99 -25.69 5.24 1.84
C SER A 99 -24.43 5.23 0.97
N SER A 100 -24.55 4.83 -0.32
CA SER A 100 -23.45 4.90 -1.29
C SER A 100 -22.97 6.33 -1.49
N ALA A 101 -23.88 7.26 -1.78
CA ALA A 101 -23.52 8.66 -1.99
C ALA A 101 -22.90 9.29 -0.73
N ALA A 102 -23.45 9.01 0.44
CA ALA A 102 -22.91 9.50 1.72
C ALA A 102 -21.51 8.93 2.00
N TYR A 103 -21.33 7.63 1.83
CA TYR A 103 -20.05 6.95 1.99
C TYR A 103 -18.99 7.49 1.01
N LEU A 104 -19.32 7.57 -0.29
CA LEU A 104 -18.41 8.07 -1.32
C LEU A 104 -17.99 9.52 -1.06
N LYS A 105 -18.92 10.40 -0.62
CA LYS A 105 -18.60 11.78 -0.26
C LYS A 105 -17.49 11.83 0.82
N ARG A 106 -17.55 10.92 1.78
CA ARG A 106 -16.53 10.81 2.82
C ARG A 106 -15.22 10.28 2.27
N GLU A 107 -15.27 9.16 1.54
CA GLU A 107 -14.07 8.49 1.02
C GLU A 107 -13.32 9.34 -0.02
N VAL A 108 -14.04 10.15 -0.80
CA VAL A 108 -13.42 11.15 -1.70
C VAL A 108 -12.50 12.09 -0.90
N ILE A 109 -12.95 12.64 0.22
CA ILE A 109 -12.12 13.52 1.04
C ILE A 109 -10.97 12.73 1.68
N VAL A 110 -11.25 11.55 2.23
CA VAL A 110 -10.28 10.74 2.97
C VAL A 110 -9.16 10.21 2.08
N LEU A 111 -9.48 9.84 0.84
CA LEU A 111 -8.51 9.26 -0.10
C LEU A 111 -7.88 10.30 -1.03
N LEU A 112 -8.68 11.25 -1.54
CA LEU A 112 -8.20 12.19 -2.53
C LEU A 112 -7.31 13.29 -1.93
N THR A 113 -7.56 13.69 -0.67
CA THR A 113 -6.71 14.70 0.01
C THR A 113 -5.26 14.23 0.14
N PRO A 114 -4.95 13.07 0.75
CA PRO A 114 -3.57 12.59 0.80
C PRO A 114 -3.02 12.24 -0.59
N PHE A 115 -3.86 11.68 -1.50
CA PHE A 115 -3.43 11.42 -2.87
C PHE A 115 -2.84 12.68 -3.53
N ILE A 116 -3.58 13.79 -3.57
CA ILE A 116 -3.13 15.02 -4.20
C ILE A 116 -1.89 15.57 -3.47
N ALA A 117 -1.92 15.63 -2.15
CA ALA A 117 -0.82 16.17 -1.37
C ALA A 117 0.50 15.41 -1.60
N PHE A 118 0.45 14.09 -1.48
CA PHE A 118 1.64 13.26 -1.64
C PHE A 118 2.08 13.11 -3.09
N LEU A 119 1.16 13.23 -4.06
CA LEU A 119 1.52 13.36 -5.47
C LEU A 119 2.37 14.62 -5.70
N VAL A 120 1.92 15.77 -5.20
CA VAL A 120 2.67 17.04 -5.29
C VAL A 120 4.03 16.91 -4.60
N PHE A 121 4.08 16.35 -3.39
CA PHE A 121 5.35 16.15 -2.68
C PHE A 121 6.31 15.23 -3.44
N THR A 122 5.80 14.16 -4.06
CA THR A 122 6.62 13.27 -4.90
C THR A 122 7.18 14.01 -6.11
N LEU A 123 6.35 14.76 -6.84
CA LEU A 123 6.79 15.52 -8.00
C LEU A 123 7.81 16.61 -7.63
N LEU A 124 7.65 17.27 -6.48
CA LEU A 124 8.63 18.22 -5.97
C LEU A 124 9.95 17.54 -5.59
N ALA A 125 9.89 16.40 -4.91
CA ALA A 125 11.09 15.65 -4.56
C ALA A 125 11.85 15.17 -5.79
N THR A 126 11.16 14.68 -6.82
CA THR A 126 11.79 14.29 -8.10
C THR A 126 12.38 15.49 -8.85
N SER A 127 11.76 16.68 -8.75
CA SER A 127 12.34 17.92 -9.30
C SER A 127 13.63 18.31 -8.57
N VAL A 128 13.68 18.18 -7.25
CA VAL A 128 14.91 18.42 -6.48
C VAL A 128 15.99 17.40 -6.87
N ALA A 129 15.61 16.14 -7.03
CA ALA A 129 16.54 15.07 -7.41
C ALA A 129 17.14 15.29 -8.81
N SER A 130 16.37 15.80 -9.77
CA SER A 130 16.86 16.07 -11.14
C SER A 130 17.95 17.16 -11.19
N LEU A 131 18.06 17.96 -10.15
CA LEU A 131 19.13 18.97 -10.01
C LEU A 131 20.49 18.37 -9.56
N GLN A 132 20.52 17.11 -9.19
CA GLN A 132 21.73 16.40 -8.73
C GLN A 132 22.26 15.47 -9.83
N PRO A 133 23.31 15.88 -10.58
CA PRO A 133 23.82 15.07 -11.69
C PRO A 133 24.20 13.64 -11.28
N GLY A 134 24.80 13.45 -10.12
CA GLY A 134 25.19 12.13 -9.63
C GLY A 134 24.01 11.20 -9.33
N LEU A 135 22.83 11.72 -8.96
CA LEU A 135 21.61 10.92 -8.83
C LEU A 135 21.02 10.55 -10.19
N VAL A 136 21.13 11.42 -11.18
CA VAL A 136 20.72 11.15 -12.54
C VAL A 136 21.62 10.07 -13.18
N GLU A 137 22.92 10.20 -13.03
CA GLU A 137 23.92 9.23 -13.51
C GLU A 137 23.75 7.85 -12.85
N SER A 138 23.41 7.82 -11.55
CA SER A 138 23.14 6.57 -10.85
C SER A 138 21.79 5.92 -11.25
N GLY A 139 20.91 6.64 -11.92
CA GLY A 139 19.57 6.18 -12.29
C GLY A 139 18.52 6.28 -11.16
N LEU A 140 18.88 6.92 -10.01
CA LEU A 140 17.92 7.19 -8.92
C LEU A 140 17.01 8.38 -9.21
N ALA A 141 17.38 9.25 -10.14
CA ALA A 141 16.58 10.37 -10.60
C ALA A 141 16.53 10.44 -12.13
N THR A 142 15.49 11.06 -12.65
CA THR A 142 15.40 11.44 -14.07
C THR A 142 16.07 12.79 -14.26
N GLY A 143 16.67 13.03 -15.44
CA GLY A 143 17.28 14.32 -15.77
C GLY A 143 16.26 15.47 -16.00
N GLU A 144 14.96 15.16 -15.94
CA GLU A 144 13.89 16.13 -16.18
C GLU A 144 13.19 16.52 -14.88
N PRO A 145 12.75 17.81 -14.74
CA PRO A 145 11.99 18.23 -13.58
C PRO A 145 10.70 17.43 -13.43
N GLY A 146 10.49 16.83 -12.24
CA GLY A 146 9.28 16.06 -11.96
C GLY A 146 8.02 16.95 -11.91
N PHE A 147 8.11 18.15 -11.30
CA PHE A 147 6.98 19.06 -11.13
C PHE A 147 6.82 19.98 -12.33
N THR A 148 6.14 19.51 -13.36
CA THR A 148 5.68 20.28 -14.51
C THR A 148 4.18 20.10 -14.68
N LEU A 149 3.48 21.04 -15.34
CA LEU A 149 2.04 20.91 -15.58
C LEU A 149 1.69 19.63 -16.38
N PRO A 150 2.42 19.27 -17.45
CA PRO A 150 2.19 18.01 -18.15
C PRO A 150 2.37 16.78 -17.24
N ASN A 151 3.43 16.72 -16.43
CA ASN A 151 3.68 15.60 -15.51
C ASN A 151 2.61 15.51 -14.42
N LEU A 152 2.15 16.65 -13.89
CA LEU A 152 1.05 16.69 -12.94
C LEU A 152 -0.24 16.14 -13.55
N MET A 153 -0.60 16.58 -14.78
CA MET A 153 -1.78 16.08 -15.47
C MET A 153 -1.67 14.61 -15.82
N HIS A 154 -0.50 14.16 -16.29
CA HIS A 154 -0.24 12.76 -16.54
C HIS A 154 -0.39 11.91 -15.27
N ALA A 155 0.17 12.37 -14.16
CA ALA A 155 0.11 11.67 -12.88
C ALA A 155 -1.30 11.66 -12.26
N LEU A 156 -2.10 12.70 -12.49
CA LEU A 156 -3.49 12.76 -12.00
C LEU A 156 -4.43 11.84 -12.79
N PHE A 157 -4.27 11.74 -14.12
CA PHE A 157 -5.28 11.13 -14.99
C PHE A 157 -4.84 9.84 -15.68
N ILE A 158 -3.54 9.62 -15.87
CA ILE A 158 -3.04 8.50 -16.68
C ILE A 158 -2.24 7.52 -15.81
N HIS A 159 -1.15 7.96 -15.20
CA HIS A 159 -0.25 7.09 -14.45
C HIS A 159 0.31 7.80 -13.22
N PRO A 160 0.01 7.33 -12.00
CA PRO A 160 0.49 7.97 -10.78
C PRO A 160 2.00 7.82 -10.64
N VAL A 161 2.60 8.78 -9.93
CA VAL A 161 4.00 8.70 -9.53
C VAL A 161 4.06 8.22 -8.07
N GLY A 162 4.87 7.19 -7.81
CA GLY A 162 5.01 6.62 -6.48
C GLY A 162 3.78 5.83 -5.99
N PRO A 163 3.65 5.61 -4.68
CA PRO A 163 2.67 4.69 -4.10
C PRO A 163 1.23 5.24 -4.04
N VAL A 164 1.00 6.49 -4.47
CA VAL A 164 -0.29 7.17 -4.29
C VAL A 164 -1.42 6.62 -5.16
N GLY A 165 -1.11 5.91 -6.24
CA GLY A 165 -2.11 5.32 -7.16
C GLY A 165 -3.13 4.41 -6.48
N TYR A 166 -2.76 3.77 -5.38
CA TYR A 166 -3.65 2.95 -4.56
C TYR A 166 -4.95 3.68 -4.18
N PHE A 167 -4.87 4.96 -3.79
CA PHE A 167 -6.04 5.71 -3.31
C PHE A 167 -7.11 5.89 -4.39
N ILE A 168 -6.69 6.21 -5.61
CA ILE A 168 -7.64 6.38 -6.74
C ILE A 168 -8.22 5.04 -7.16
N ILE A 169 -7.41 3.98 -7.20
CA ILE A 169 -7.87 2.63 -7.52
C ILE A 169 -8.89 2.17 -6.48
N LEU A 170 -8.61 2.35 -5.19
CA LEU A 170 -9.52 1.97 -4.12
C LEU A 170 -10.82 2.79 -4.15
N LEU A 171 -10.73 4.11 -4.43
CA LEU A 171 -11.90 4.95 -4.62
C LEU A 171 -12.77 4.46 -5.78
N GLY A 172 -12.14 4.09 -6.92
CA GLY A 172 -12.84 3.48 -8.05
C GLY A 172 -13.54 2.17 -7.69
N ILE A 173 -12.87 1.30 -6.92
CA ILE A 173 -13.48 0.07 -6.41
C ILE A 173 -14.69 0.37 -5.52
N TYR A 174 -14.64 1.38 -4.64
CA TYR A 174 -15.78 1.79 -3.83
C TYR A 174 -16.95 2.32 -4.66
N VAL A 175 -16.69 3.01 -5.78
CA VAL A 175 -17.74 3.51 -6.69
C VAL A 175 -18.54 2.36 -7.30
N ILE A 176 -17.88 1.28 -7.70
CA ILE A 176 -18.52 0.15 -8.41
C ILE A 176 -19.04 -0.94 -7.48
N THR A 177 -18.69 -0.89 -6.17
CA THR A 177 -19.02 -1.98 -5.24
C THR A 177 -20.13 -1.59 -4.28
N HIS A 178 -21.14 -2.47 -4.14
CA HIS A 178 -22.13 -2.41 -3.08
C HIS A 178 -21.93 -3.56 -2.11
N THR A 179 -22.23 -3.32 -0.82
CA THR A 179 -22.13 -4.35 0.22
C THR A 179 -23.17 -5.45 -0.05
N PRO A 180 -22.77 -6.68 -0.42
CA PRO A 180 -23.73 -7.73 -0.72
C PRO A 180 -24.44 -8.20 0.54
N GLN A 181 -25.77 -8.24 0.50
CA GLN A 181 -26.64 -8.65 1.61
C GLN A 181 -27.02 -10.12 1.55
N THR A 182 -26.80 -10.77 0.41
CA THR A 182 -27.18 -12.16 0.16
C THR A 182 -26.01 -12.97 -0.38
N LYS A 183 -26.03 -14.30 -0.18
CA LYS A 183 -25.05 -15.20 -0.77
C LYS A 183 -24.99 -15.09 -2.29
N ARG A 184 -26.15 -14.92 -2.95
CA ARG A 184 -26.22 -14.75 -4.41
C ARG A 184 -25.52 -13.45 -4.84
N GLY A 185 -25.78 -12.33 -4.14
CA GLY A 185 -25.10 -11.05 -4.41
C GLY A 185 -23.58 -11.16 -4.22
N MET A 186 -23.14 -11.92 -3.23
CA MET A 186 -21.72 -12.19 -3.00
C MET A 186 -21.08 -12.93 -4.19
N TRP A 187 -21.72 -14.01 -4.66
CA TRP A 187 -21.21 -14.77 -5.81
C TRP A 187 -21.24 -13.95 -7.09
N THR A 188 -22.27 -13.10 -7.28
CA THR A 188 -22.32 -12.18 -8.42
C THR A 188 -21.15 -11.18 -8.38
N LEU A 189 -20.92 -10.55 -7.22
CA LEU A 189 -19.78 -9.63 -7.04
C LEU A 189 -18.46 -10.31 -7.36
N PHE A 190 -18.24 -11.50 -6.80
CA PHE A 190 -17.00 -12.26 -7.02
C PHE A 190 -16.84 -12.64 -8.50
N ALA A 191 -17.88 -13.09 -9.16
CA ALA A 191 -17.87 -13.41 -10.58
C ALA A 191 -17.54 -12.17 -11.45
N CYS A 192 -18.18 -11.02 -11.17
CA CYS A 192 -17.87 -9.77 -11.87
C CYS A 192 -16.42 -9.34 -11.66
N ALA A 193 -15.91 -9.41 -10.43
CA ALA A 193 -14.53 -9.07 -10.13
C ALA A 193 -13.55 -10.04 -10.81
N LEU A 194 -13.87 -11.33 -10.86
CA LEU A 194 -13.07 -12.33 -11.58
C LEU A 194 -13.04 -12.05 -13.10
N VAL A 195 -14.19 -11.75 -13.70
CA VAL A 195 -14.24 -11.37 -15.12
C VAL A 195 -13.41 -10.12 -15.38
N ALA A 196 -13.51 -9.09 -14.54
CA ALA A 196 -12.68 -7.88 -14.65
C ALA A 196 -11.18 -8.22 -14.59
N LYS A 197 -10.77 -9.08 -13.63
CA LYS A 197 -9.39 -9.56 -13.53
C LYS A 197 -8.93 -10.29 -14.80
N MET A 198 -9.75 -11.21 -15.33
CA MET A 198 -9.42 -11.93 -16.56
C MET A 198 -9.26 -10.99 -17.75
N VAL A 199 -10.13 -9.97 -17.86
CA VAL A 199 -9.99 -8.94 -18.91
C VAL A 199 -8.69 -8.15 -18.72
N ALA A 200 -8.33 -7.76 -17.49
CA ALA A 200 -7.07 -7.07 -17.22
C ALA A 200 -5.86 -7.92 -17.62
N ILE A 201 -5.85 -9.22 -17.32
CA ILE A 201 -4.81 -10.16 -17.73
C ILE A 201 -4.71 -10.22 -19.26
N ILE A 202 -5.82 -10.43 -19.96
CA ILE A 202 -5.86 -10.50 -21.42
C ILE A 202 -5.31 -9.20 -22.05
N LEU A 203 -5.73 -8.03 -21.55
CA LEU A 203 -5.24 -6.75 -22.04
C LEU A 203 -3.72 -6.58 -21.80
N THR A 204 -3.21 -7.11 -20.71
CA THR A 204 -1.77 -7.11 -20.41
C THR A 204 -1.02 -8.03 -21.37
N ASP A 205 -1.47 -9.25 -21.56
CA ASP A 205 -0.83 -10.24 -22.44
C ASP A 205 -0.87 -9.82 -23.91
N LEU A 206 -1.92 -9.08 -24.32
CA LEU A 206 -2.00 -8.49 -25.68
C LEU A 206 -1.18 -7.21 -25.85
N GLY A 207 -0.49 -6.72 -24.81
CA GLY A 207 0.26 -5.47 -24.85
C GLY A 207 -0.62 -4.19 -24.90
N VAL A 208 -1.94 -4.32 -24.88
CA VAL A 208 -2.88 -3.18 -24.92
C VAL A 208 -2.85 -2.40 -23.62
N ALA A 209 -2.49 -3.06 -22.53
CA ALA A 209 -2.40 -2.44 -21.20
C ALA A 209 -1.48 -1.21 -21.15
N ALA A 210 -0.44 -1.17 -21.99
CA ALA A 210 0.49 -0.04 -22.06
C ALA A 210 -0.19 1.27 -22.55
N HIS A 211 -1.32 1.17 -23.23
CA HIS A 211 -2.09 2.30 -23.76
C HIS A 211 -3.36 2.60 -22.96
N ALA A 212 -3.71 1.76 -22.01
CA ALA A 212 -4.89 1.94 -21.18
C ALA A 212 -4.58 2.80 -19.95
N PRO A 213 -5.55 3.60 -19.46
CA PRO A 213 -5.36 4.35 -18.22
C PRO A 213 -5.02 3.41 -17.05
N TYR A 214 -3.89 3.67 -16.39
CA TYR A 214 -3.40 2.86 -15.27
C TYR A 214 -4.47 2.62 -14.19
N TYR A 215 -5.23 3.66 -13.86
CA TYR A 215 -6.26 3.56 -12.82
C TYR A 215 -7.37 2.57 -13.21
N LEU A 216 -7.79 2.56 -14.47
CA LEU A 216 -8.83 1.63 -14.93
C LEU A 216 -8.33 0.18 -14.86
N LEU A 217 -7.14 -0.08 -15.35
CA LEU A 217 -6.53 -1.41 -15.25
C LEU A 217 -6.31 -1.80 -13.79
N GLY A 218 -5.85 -0.86 -12.96
CA GLY A 218 -5.67 -1.10 -11.54
C GLY A 218 -6.96 -1.45 -10.81
N ILE A 219 -8.09 -0.81 -11.15
CA ILE A 219 -9.42 -1.17 -10.62
C ILE A 219 -9.79 -2.60 -11.04
N MET A 220 -9.67 -2.93 -12.34
CA MET A 220 -10.01 -4.25 -12.87
C MET A 220 -9.12 -5.34 -12.25
N ASP A 221 -7.83 -5.06 -12.09
CA ASP A 221 -6.84 -5.99 -11.56
C ASP A 221 -7.01 -6.27 -10.06
N ASN A 222 -7.38 -5.26 -9.28
CA ASN A 222 -7.39 -5.34 -7.82
C ASN A 222 -8.79 -5.55 -7.20
N TRP A 223 -9.85 -5.39 -7.98
CA TRP A 223 -11.21 -5.59 -7.48
C TRP A 223 -11.47 -6.99 -6.95
N ILE A 224 -10.82 -8.01 -7.53
CA ILE A 224 -10.92 -9.41 -7.06
C ILE A 224 -10.38 -9.59 -5.63
N TRP A 225 -9.28 -8.90 -5.26
CA TRP A 225 -8.71 -8.98 -3.92
C TRP A 225 -9.63 -8.29 -2.90
N PHE A 226 -10.24 -7.19 -3.27
CA PHE A 226 -11.26 -6.53 -2.48
C PHE A 226 -12.50 -7.42 -2.30
N ALA A 227 -13.00 -8.04 -3.37
CA ALA A 227 -14.13 -8.98 -3.32
C ALA A 227 -13.80 -10.22 -2.48
N LEU A 228 -12.55 -10.70 -2.51
CA LEU A 228 -12.07 -11.78 -1.64
C LEU A 228 -12.15 -11.37 -0.16
N GLY A 229 -11.75 -10.15 0.17
CA GLY A 229 -11.88 -9.59 1.52
C GLY A 229 -13.33 -9.55 2.00
N ILE A 230 -14.23 -9.09 1.15
CA ILE A 230 -15.67 -9.14 1.41
C ILE A 230 -16.14 -10.57 1.69
N ALA A 231 -15.75 -11.54 0.85
CA ALA A 231 -16.13 -12.94 1.01
C ALA A 231 -15.60 -13.55 2.32
N LEU A 232 -14.34 -13.29 2.68
CA LEU A 232 -13.74 -13.74 3.93
C LEU A 232 -14.48 -13.22 5.16
N CYS A 233 -15.03 -12.00 5.09
CA CYS A 233 -15.85 -11.45 6.17
C CYS A 233 -17.26 -12.07 6.19
N ALA A 234 -17.93 -12.18 5.04
CA ALA A 234 -19.33 -12.59 4.96
C ALA A 234 -19.54 -14.07 5.27
N PHE A 235 -18.59 -14.94 4.91
CA PHE A 235 -18.69 -16.38 5.17
C PHE A 235 -18.17 -16.80 6.55
N ASP A 236 -17.92 -15.83 7.46
CA ASP A 236 -17.36 -16.06 8.80
C ASP A 236 -16.19 -17.05 8.75
N THR A 237 -15.23 -16.72 8.00
CA THR A 237 -14.04 -17.45 7.55
C THR A 237 -14.02 -18.92 7.95
N PRO A 238 -13.95 -19.87 7.02
CA PRO A 238 -13.96 -21.28 7.31
C PRO A 238 -13.01 -21.58 8.45
N LYS A 239 -13.48 -22.28 9.50
CA LYS A 239 -12.64 -22.69 10.63
C LYS A 239 -11.35 -23.37 10.16
N LEU A 240 -11.41 -23.94 8.95
CA LEU A 240 -10.29 -24.58 8.25
C LEU A 240 -9.14 -23.60 8.00
N LEU A 241 -9.40 -22.38 7.49
CA LEU A 241 -8.34 -21.39 7.22
C LEU A 241 -7.63 -20.88 8.49
N ARG A 242 -8.21 -21.11 9.66
CA ARG A 242 -7.62 -20.74 10.97
C ARG A 242 -6.79 -21.85 11.59
N GLN A 243 -6.65 -23.01 10.91
CA GLN A 243 -5.85 -24.11 11.40
C GLN A 243 -4.37 -23.87 11.13
N PRO A 244 -3.48 -24.03 12.12
CA PRO A 244 -2.04 -23.86 11.94
C PRO A 244 -1.43 -24.75 10.85
N ALA A 245 -1.93 -25.98 10.72
CA ALA A 245 -1.46 -26.91 9.69
C ALA A 245 -1.77 -26.41 8.28
N LEU A 246 -2.98 -25.84 8.06
CA LEU A 246 -3.32 -25.26 6.77
C LEU A 246 -2.53 -23.98 6.49
N ALA A 247 -2.33 -23.13 7.50
CA ALA A 247 -1.48 -21.95 7.39
C ALA A 247 -0.05 -22.31 6.97
N ALA A 248 0.53 -23.33 7.60
CA ALA A 248 1.84 -23.83 7.23
C ALA A 248 1.84 -24.43 5.80
N GLY A 249 0.84 -25.24 5.46
CA GLY A 249 0.70 -25.82 4.11
C GLY A 249 0.58 -24.78 3.02
N LEU A 250 -0.26 -23.75 3.21
CA LEU A 250 -0.41 -22.63 2.26
C LEU A 250 0.89 -21.83 2.12
N THR A 251 1.60 -21.62 3.24
CA THR A 251 2.89 -20.90 3.22
C THR A 251 3.95 -21.70 2.48
N VAL A 252 4.05 -23.00 2.72
CA VAL A 252 4.99 -23.87 1.98
C VAL A 252 4.62 -23.91 0.51
N ALA A 253 3.35 -24.10 0.16
CA ALA A 253 2.89 -24.12 -1.22
C ALA A 253 3.19 -22.79 -1.94
N PHE A 254 3.02 -21.66 -1.25
CA PHE A 254 3.37 -20.34 -1.75
C PHE A 254 4.87 -20.24 -2.08
N PHE A 255 5.75 -20.61 -1.15
CA PHE A 255 7.20 -20.53 -1.39
C PHE A 255 7.67 -21.53 -2.46
N VAL A 256 7.08 -22.74 -2.51
CA VAL A 256 7.38 -23.73 -3.56
C VAL A 256 6.98 -23.18 -4.92
N LEU A 257 5.76 -22.64 -5.06
CA LEU A 257 5.31 -22.07 -6.33
C LEU A 257 6.19 -20.86 -6.72
N ALA A 258 6.49 -19.96 -5.78
CA ALA A 258 7.37 -18.82 -6.04
C ALA A 258 8.76 -19.27 -6.50
N ALA A 259 9.35 -20.28 -5.84
CA ALA A 259 10.64 -20.82 -6.24
C ALA A 259 10.61 -21.47 -7.63
N LEU A 260 9.55 -22.19 -7.98
CA LEU A 260 9.37 -22.77 -9.31
C LEU A 260 9.25 -21.67 -10.38
N LEU A 261 8.41 -20.67 -10.16
CA LEU A 261 8.23 -19.57 -11.12
C LEU A 261 9.53 -18.77 -11.31
N LEU A 262 10.27 -18.51 -10.23
CA LEU A 262 11.58 -17.86 -10.29
C LEU A 262 12.60 -18.72 -11.05
N THR A 263 12.67 -20.01 -10.75
CA THR A 263 13.64 -20.93 -11.38
C THR A 263 13.44 -21.02 -12.90
N PHE A 264 12.18 -21.06 -13.33
CA PHE A 264 11.84 -21.12 -14.76
C PHE A 264 11.64 -19.72 -15.38
N ASN A 265 11.89 -18.66 -14.63
CA ASN A 265 11.68 -17.27 -15.03
C ASN A 265 10.29 -17.01 -15.65
N MET A 266 9.26 -17.62 -15.05
CA MET A 266 7.88 -17.50 -15.48
C MET A 266 7.24 -16.25 -14.86
N ALA A 267 6.77 -15.31 -15.68
CA ALA A 267 6.18 -14.05 -15.27
C ALA A 267 4.80 -13.78 -15.91
N GLU A 268 4.14 -14.84 -16.41
CA GLU A 268 2.80 -14.74 -16.97
C GLU A 268 1.80 -14.22 -15.94
N ALA A 269 0.99 -13.25 -16.33
CA ALA A 269 0.06 -12.54 -15.44
C ALA A 269 -0.91 -13.49 -14.71
N THR A 270 -1.32 -14.58 -15.35
CA THR A 270 -2.17 -15.62 -14.74
C THR A 270 -1.45 -16.33 -13.59
N LEU A 271 -0.20 -16.77 -13.80
CA LEU A 271 0.58 -17.50 -12.79
C LEU A 271 0.91 -16.59 -11.60
N LEU A 272 1.28 -15.32 -11.87
CA LEU A 272 1.53 -14.34 -10.84
C LEU A 272 0.26 -14.01 -10.05
N SER A 273 -0.91 -14.04 -10.67
CA SER A 273 -2.21 -13.86 -9.98
C SER A 273 -2.55 -15.06 -9.09
N LEU A 274 -2.25 -16.29 -9.52
CA LEU A 274 -2.39 -17.48 -8.67
C LEU A 274 -1.42 -17.46 -7.49
N LEU A 275 -0.18 -17.04 -7.71
CA LEU A 275 0.81 -16.87 -6.65
C LEU A 275 0.34 -15.81 -5.64
N THR A 276 -0.21 -14.69 -6.12
CA THR A 276 -0.80 -13.63 -5.28
C THR A 276 -1.95 -14.17 -4.44
N LEU A 277 -2.89 -14.89 -5.04
CA LEU A 277 -4.01 -15.52 -4.32
C LEU A 277 -3.50 -16.45 -3.21
N LEU A 278 -2.55 -17.31 -3.52
CA LEU A 278 -1.96 -18.25 -2.57
C LEU A 278 -1.26 -17.50 -1.43
N GLY A 279 -0.49 -16.46 -1.74
CA GLY A 279 0.17 -15.61 -0.76
C GLY A 279 -0.81 -14.87 0.16
N LEU A 280 -1.89 -14.31 -0.39
CA LEU A 280 -2.94 -13.65 0.39
C LEU A 280 -3.65 -14.62 1.35
N LEU A 281 -3.97 -15.83 0.89
CA LEU A 281 -4.58 -16.88 1.73
C LEU A 281 -3.59 -17.38 2.79
N ALA A 282 -2.31 -17.54 2.46
CA ALA A 282 -1.26 -17.90 3.41
C ALA A 282 -1.10 -16.84 4.50
N LEU A 283 -0.98 -15.56 4.12
CA LEU A 283 -0.83 -14.45 5.06
C LEU A 283 -2.08 -14.29 5.94
N TYR A 284 -3.28 -14.42 5.35
CA TYR A 284 -4.52 -14.42 6.10
C TYR A 284 -4.57 -15.57 7.12
N SER A 285 -4.26 -16.80 6.69
CA SER A 285 -4.26 -17.97 7.54
C SER A 285 -3.24 -17.86 8.66
N LEU A 286 -2.01 -17.41 8.38
CA LEU A 286 -0.99 -17.14 9.39
C LEU A 286 -1.45 -16.11 10.42
N SER A 287 -1.99 -14.99 9.95
CA SER A 287 -2.42 -13.87 10.82
C SER A 287 -3.65 -14.21 11.66
N THR A 288 -4.47 -15.18 11.24
CA THR A 288 -5.66 -15.65 11.96
C THR A 288 -5.46 -16.96 12.73
N ALA A 289 -4.29 -17.61 12.59
CA ALA A 289 -3.96 -18.84 13.27
C ALA A 289 -4.09 -18.70 14.81
N ARG A 290 -4.38 -19.83 15.51
CA ARG A 290 -4.68 -19.81 16.94
C ARG A 290 -3.61 -19.14 17.80
N PHE A 291 -2.33 -19.29 17.43
CA PHE A 291 -1.20 -18.75 18.20
C PHE A 291 -1.04 -17.22 18.05
N LEU A 292 -1.56 -16.63 16.96
CA LEU A 292 -1.54 -15.17 16.73
C LEU A 292 -2.90 -14.51 17.00
N ARG A 293 -3.96 -15.32 17.20
CA ARG A 293 -5.33 -14.81 17.36
C ARG A 293 -5.48 -14.01 18.66
N GLY A 294 -5.74 -12.71 18.52
CA GLY A 294 -5.94 -11.80 19.63
C GLY A 294 -4.67 -11.26 20.26
N ASN A 295 -3.50 -11.77 19.87
CA ASN A 295 -2.22 -11.24 20.32
C ASN A 295 -1.68 -10.27 19.27
N GLN A 296 -1.90 -8.98 19.49
CA GLN A 296 -1.18 -7.97 18.74
C GLN A 296 0.25 -7.91 19.31
N ILE A 297 1.21 -8.38 18.51
CA ILE A 297 2.62 -8.21 18.81
C ILE A 297 2.88 -6.71 18.88
N ARG A 298 3.45 -6.20 19.99
CA ARG A 298 3.63 -4.76 20.22
C ARG A 298 4.32 -4.05 19.04
N PHE A 299 5.31 -4.71 18.44
CA PHE A 299 6.01 -4.19 17.26
C PHE A 299 5.07 -4.06 16.05
N TYR A 300 4.27 -5.07 15.73
CA TYR A 300 3.30 -4.98 14.64
C TYR A 300 2.23 -3.93 14.90
N GLY A 301 1.79 -3.78 16.14
CA GLY A 301 0.86 -2.72 16.53
C GLY A 301 1.45 -1.31 16.34
N PHE A 302 2.75 -1.14 16.59
CA PHE A 302 3.46 0.09 16.29
C PHE A 302 3.55 0.32 14.78
N VAL A 303 4.04 -0.65 14.00
CA VAL A 303 4.17 -0.53 12.54
C VAL A 303 2.82 -0.30 11.89
N ALA A 304 1.77 -1.04 12.27
CA ALA A 304 0.43 -0.88 11.75
C ALA A 304 -0.10 0.55 11.91
N ARG A 305 0.19 1.18 13.06
CA ARG A 305 -0.19 2.57 13.32
C ARG A 305 0.48 3.56 12.36
N TYR A 306 1.69 3.25 11.88
CA TYR A 306 2.48 4.12 10.99
C TYR A 306 2.59 3.59 9.56
N THR A 307 1.81 2.57 9.20
CA THR A 307 1.77 1.96 7.88
C THR A 307 1.68 3.01 6.77
N MET A 308 0.73 3.93 6.90
CA MET A 308 0.54 4.99 5.92
C MET A 308 1.74 5.95 5.85
N ALA A 309 2.33 6.29 6.99
CA ALA A 309 3.51 7.16 7.03
C ALA A 309 4.68 6.53 6.25
N ILE A 310 5.00 5.28 6.58
CA ILE A 310 6.08 4.54 5.94
C ILE A 310 5.78 4.40 4.44
N TRP A 311 4.56 3.98 4.09
CA TRP A 311 4.21 3.71 2.71
C TRP A 311 4.23 4.93 1.80
N LEU A 312 3.71 6.07 2.25
CA LEU A 312 3.68 7.30 1.43
C LEU A 312 5.03 8.02 1.37
N MET A 313 5.79 7.99 2.46
CA MET A 313 6.95 8.87 2.61
C MET A 313 8.30 8.20 2.31
N HIS A 314 8.39 6.85 2.32
CA HIS A 314 9.69 6.18 2.17
C HIS A 314 10.41 6.56 0.88
N GLN A 315 9.72 6.65 -0.26
CA GLN A 315 10.32 7.05 -1.54
C GLN A 315 10.71 8.53 -1.55
N ILE A 316 9.81 9.42 -1.09
CA ILE A 316 10.03 10.86 -1.07
C ILE A 316 11.25 11.20 -0.20
N LEU A 317 11.29 10.66 1.00
CA LEU A 317 12.35 10.94 1.96
C LEU A 317 13.67 10.30 1.55
N SER A 318 13.66 9.11 0.94
CA SER A 318 14.87 8.50 0.38
C SER A 318 15.50 9.39 -0.68
N VAL A 319 14.71 9.84 -1.63
CA VAL A 319 15.18 10.74 -2.70
C VAL A 319 15.78 12.01 -2.12
N LEU A 320 15.11 12.67 -1.18
CA LEU A 320 15.60 13.90 -0.55
C LEU A 320 16.88 13.67 0.28
N VAL A 321 16.96 12.56 1.02
CA VAL A 321 18.15 12.19 1.78
C VAL A 321 19.34 11.96 0.84
N PHE A 322 19.12 11.23 -0.26
CA PHE A 322 20.18 11.00 -1.24
C PHE A 322 20.61 12.30 -1.96
N CYS A 323 19.70 13.23 -2.23
CA CYS A 323 20.07 14.55 -2.73
C CYS A 323 21.07 15.24 -1.78
N GLY A 324 20.80 15.23 -0.48
CA GLY A 324 21.70 15.79 0.53
C GLY A 324 23.04 15.06 0.60
N LEU A 325 23.04 13.73 0.60
CA LEU A 325 24.26 12.94 0.66
C LEU A 325 25.17 13.12 -0.57
N TYR A 326 24.58 13.15 -1.76
CA TYR A 326 25.33 13.40 -2.98
C TYR A 326 25.91 14.83 -3.02
N ALA A 327 25.13 15.83 -2.60
CA ALA A 327 25.62 17.21 -2.48
C ALA A 327 26.78 17.35 -1.49
N LEU A 328 26.83 16.50 -0.46
CA LEU A 328 27.92 16.45 0.52
C LEU A 328 29.11 15.59 0.06
N GLY A 329 29.03 14.92 -1.09
CA GLY A 329 30.11 14.10 -1.64
C GLY A 329 30.15 12.64 -1.16
N PHE A 330 29.03 12.12 -0.63
CA PHE A 330 28.89 10.69 -0.26
C PHE A 330 28.43 9.85 -1.46
N HIS A 331 29.26 9.75 -2.48
CA HIS A 331 29.04 8.94 -3.68
C HIS A 331 30.36 8.39 -4.23
N ALA A 332 30.31 7.48 -5.18
CA ALA A 332 31.50 6.97 -5.85
C ALA A 332 32.24 8.12 -6.54
N GLY A 333 33.56 8.21 -6.34
CA GLY A 333 34.39 9.33 -6.82
C GLY A 333 34.19 10.65 -6.06
N GLY A 334 33.41 10.70 -5.00
CA GLY A 334 33.21 11.88 -4.15
C GLY A 334 34.23 12.02 -3.04
N VAL A 335 34.16 13.12 -2.27
CA VAL A 335 35.07 13.42 -1.17
C VAL A 335 35.09 12.32 -0.11
N PHE A 336 33.96 11.67 0.14
CA PHE A 336 33.80 10.61 1.15
C PHE A 336 33.67 9.21 0.53
N GLU A 337 34.40 8.95 -0.56
CA GLU A 337 34.33 7.68 -1.30
C GLU A 337 34.61 6.45 -0.42
N THR A 338 35.48 6.53 0.57
CA THR A 338 35.80 5.39 1.44
C THR A 338 34.67 4.93 2.34
N VAL A 339 33.70 5.79 2.64
CA VAL A 339 32.60 5.52 3.57
C VAL A 339 31.22 5.69 2.93
N TRP A 340 31.16 6.00 1.63
CA TRP A 340 29.87 6.29 0.99
C TRP A 340 28.89 5.08 1.00
N VAL A 341 29.39 3.85 0.83
CA VAL A 341 28.56 2.64 0.84
C VAL A 341 27.83 2.46 2.16
N PRO A 342 28.52 2.35 3.32
CA PRO A 342 27.82 2.18 4.60
C PRO A 342 26.94 3.38 4.95
N VAL A 343 27.35 4.61 4.61
CA VAL A 343 26.57 5.81 4.90
C VAL A 343 25.24 5.79 4.11
N ASN A 344 25.28 5.53 2.79
CA ASN A 344 24.08 5.45 1.97
C ASN A 344 23.19 4.27 2.38
N ALA A 345 23.76 3.11 2.74
CA ALA A 345 23.01 1.97 3.22
C ALA A 345 22.22 2.28 4.49
N ILE A 346 22.87 2.87 5.49
CA ILE A 346 22.22 3.27 6.75
C ILE A 346 21.20 4.39 6.50
N ALA A 347 21.57 5.39 5.70
CA ALA A 347 20.68 6.50 5.36
C ALA A 347 19.38 6.03 4.65
N CYS A 348 19.48 5.04 3.76
CA CYS A 348 18.33 4.43 3.11
C CYS A 348 17.39 3.76 4.12
N LEU A 349 17.94 2.99 5.07
CA LEU A 349 17.15 2.38 6.15
C LEU A 349 16.44 3.45 7.01
N ILE A 350 17.16 4.51 7.35
CA ILE A 350 16.58 5.62 8.13
C ILE A 350 15.48 6.33 7.33
N ALA A 351 15.73 6.62 6.06
CA ALA A 351 14.80 7.30 5.17
C ALA A 351 13.52 6.47 4.90
N CYS A 352 13.61 5.14 4.92
CA CYS A 352 12.47 4.27 4.63
C CYS A 352 11.65 3.89 5.86
N TYR A 353 12.21 3.89 7.08
CA TYR A 353 11.48 3.43 8.27
C TYR A 353 11.28 4.51 9.34
N PRO A 354 12.29 4.95 10.11
CA PRO A 354 12.05 5.89 11.20
C PRO A 354 11.75 7.32 10.75
N LEU A 355 12.37 7.78 9.67
CA LEU A 355 12.18 9.16 9.20
C LEU A 355 10.75 9.43 8.71
N PRO A 356 10.07 8.56 7.93
CA PRO A 356 8.65 8.70 7.61
C PRO A 356 7.77 8.83 8.84
N VAL A 357 8.00 8.01 9.86
CA VAL A 357 7.25 8.05 11.12
C VAL A 357 7.43 9.39 11.81
N PHE A 358 8.68 9.88 11.90
CA PHE A 358 8.97 11.17 12.51
C PHE A 358 8.36 12.34 11.74
N VAL A 359 8.52 12.38 10.42
CA VAL A 359 7.98 13.47 9.59
C VAL A 359 6.45 13.51 9.65
N MET A 360 5.79 12.35 9.55
CA MET A 360 4.34 12.29 9.65
C MET A 360 3.85 12.66 11.07
N TRP A 361 4.60 12.28 12.10
CA TRP A 361 4.33 12.73 13.46
C TRP A 361 4.38 14.26 13.57
N VAL A 362 5.43 14.90 13.04
CA VAL A 362 5.56 16.36 13.00
C VAL A 362 4.40 17.00 12.24
N LEU A 363 4.13 16.55 11.01
CA LEU A 363 3.05 17.08 10.17
C LEU A 363 1.68 16.98 10.85
N SER A 364 1.43 15.88 11.57
CA SER A 364 0.17 15.68 12.30
C SER A 364 -0.03 16.65 13.49
N HIS A 365 1.03 17.28 13.99
CA HIS A 365 0.99 18.25 15.08
C HIS A 365 1.00 19.72 14.61
N ILE A 366 1.25 19.97 13.32
CA ILE A 366 1.26 21.32 12.76
C ILE A 366 -0.15 21.70 12.27
N GLY A 367 -1.01 22.13 13.18
CA GLY A 367 -2.30 22.75 12.86
C GLY A 367 -3.10 22.04 11.75
N LYS A 368 -3.37 22.76 10.66
CA LYS A 368 -4.17 22.25 9.53
C LYS A 368 -3.45 21.22 8.65
N LEU A 369 -2.13 21.08 8.74
CA LEU A 369 -1.39 20.05 7.99
C LEU A 369 -1.78 18.64 8.40
N GLY A 370 -2.20 18.45 9.65
CA GLY A 370 -2.76 17.19 10.10
C GLY A 370 -3.96 16.71 9.28
N PHE A 371 -4.79 17.64 8.77
CA PHE A 371 -5.90 17.29 7.89
C PHE A 371 -5.42 16.69 6.55
N ILE A 372 -4.35 17.22 5.99
CA ILE A 372 -3.79 16.71 4.71
C ILE A 372 -3.33 15.25 4.87
N VAL A 373 -2.76 14.94 6.03
CA VAL A 373 -2.18 13.62 6.31
C VAL A 373 -3.25 12.63 6.78
N TYR A 374 -4.16 13.08 7.66
CA TYR A 374 -5.18 12.23 8.29
C TYR A 374 -6.56 12.88 8.26
N PRO A 375 -7.17 13.05 7.07
CA PRO A 375 -8.46 13.75 6.93
C PRO A 375 -9.56 13.15 7.81
N SER A 376 -9.59 11.82 7.95
CA SER A 376 -10.60 11.09 8.73
C SER A 376 -10.69 11.52 10.20
N ARG A 377 -9.61 12.04 10.79
CA ARG A 377 -9.59 12.54 12.18
C ARG A 377 -10.31 13.87 12.36
N TYR A 378 -10.43 14.64 11.29
CA TYR A 378 -10.99 15.99 11.30
C TYR A 378 -12.44 16.01 10.81
N LEU A 379 -12.91 14.91 10.20
CA LEU A 379 -14.29 14.79 9.76
C LEU A 379 -15.20 14.43 10.96
N PRO A 380 -16.38 15.07 11.08
CA PRO A 380 -17.36 14.69 12.09
C PRO A 380 -17.78 13.22 11.93
N ALA A 381 -18.05 12.54 13.05
CA ALA A 381 -18.51 11.14 13.03
C ALA A 381 -19.84 10.93 12.28
N SER A 382 -20.62 12.00 12.08
CA SER A 382 -21.87 12.01 11.30
C SER A 382 -21.65 12.26 9.81
N PHE A 383 -20.43 12.66 9.40
CA PHE A 383 -20.13 12.97 8.00
C PHE A 383 -20.05 11.68 7.19
N GLY A 384 -20.89 11.54 6.19
CA GLY A 384 -20.94 10.35 5.33
C GLY A 384 -21.79 9.19 5.90
N LYS A 385 -22.67 9.49 6.86
CA LYS A 385 -23.70 8.54 7.35
C LYS A 385 -25.05 8.79 6.69
#